data_a2e16d9b13665e22f1b9ef13c5e0f1b8
#
_entry.id   a2e16d9b13665e22f1b9ef13c5e0f1b8
#
_cell.length_a   1.000
_cell.length_b   1.000
_cell.length_c   1.000
_cell.angle_alpha   90.00
_cell.angle_beta   90.00
_cell.angle_gamma   90.00
#
_symmetry.space_group_name_H-M   'P 1'
#
loop_
_entity.id
_entity.type
_entity.pdbx_description
1 polymer ?
#
loop_
_entity_poly.entity_id
_entity_poly.type
_entity_poly.pdbx_seq_one_letter_code
_entity_poly.pdbx_strand_id
1 'polypeptide(L)'
;MHLFLICALALMLLSPCGHAEIIKKGQVGFRFLENPVSAEAIGRGGLGLVTLRNSNTLFWNPAGLGWIEEKYDFNINYTRGIADINHSALTGAIRLGSFGVIGLDALIMDYGDFYGTRRAANELGFEETGAFSPQSFAIGLAFSQRVSDRFSYGVHVKYAHQDLGSAWVGVTGTDVDDPNMSMEEKSYALSEPAVDIGAIYDFRLYNIRFGAAMQNFSREIKYEEEKFPLPYAVSFSLSFDPLSIWLGEQDEHQMTAGFETRHPRDFKEKAKYGIEYAYRQQFLLRAGYMGNYDQRGLTLGFGVRQSLGDSKLRIDYAFQDFGLFKSVHSFSFGVSY
;
A
#
# COMPACT_ATOMS: atom_id res chain seq x y z
N MET A 1 -4.96 -36.89 -4.22
CA MET A 1 -4.76 -36.67 -2.78
C MET A 1 -4.30 -35.22 -2.48
N HIS A 2 -3.36 -34.67 -3.24
CA HIS A 2 -2.86 -33.28 -3.01
C HIS A 2 -3.89 -32.19 -3.29
N LEU A 3 -4.76 -32.34 -4.27
CA LEU A 3 -5.81 -31.35 -4.58
C LEU A 3 -6.85 -31.25 -3.45
N PHE A 4 -7.18 -32.36 -2.81
CA PHE A 4 -8.12 -32.40 -1.67
C PHE A 4 -7.55 -31.68 -0.44
N LEU A 5 -6.23 -31.77 -0.23
CA LEU A 5 -5.55 -31.07 0.87
C LEU A 5 -5.53 -29.55 0.67
N ILE A 6 -5.31 -29.10 -0.58
CA ILE A 6 -5.30 -27.68 -0.94
C ILE A 6 -6.71 -27.08 -0.81
N CYS A 7 -7.74 -27.80 -1.28
CA CYS A 7 -9.13 -27.37 -1.11
C CYS A 7 -9.56 -27.37 0.36
N ALA A 8 -9.14 -28.34 1.17
CA ALA A 8 -9.44 -28.37 2.62
C ALA A 8 -8.74 -27.23 3.37
N LEU A 9 -7.50 -26.90 3.02
CA LEU A 9 -6.77 -25.78 3.59
C LEU A 9 -7.42 -24.44 3.22
N ALA A 10 -7.87 -24.30 1.97
CA ALA A 10 -8.61 -23.11 1.50
C ALA A 10 -9.98 -22.97 2.18
N LEU A 11 -10.69 -24.07 2.43
CA LEU A 11 -11.98 -24.05 3.17
C LEU A 11 -11.81 -23.71 4.66
N MET A 12 -10.73 -24.11 5.31
CA MET A 12 -10.44 -23.75 6.70
C MET A 12 -10.16 -22.26 6.88
N LEU A 13 -9.64 -21.58 5.85
CA LEU A 13 -9.40 -20.12 5.83
C LEU A 13 -10.68 -19.31 5.60
N LEU A 14 -11.78 -19.95 5.21
CA LEU A 14 -13.06 -19.31 4.92
C LEU A 14 -14.09 -19.40 6.07
N SER A 15 -13.72 -19.96 7.21
CA SER A 15 -14.64 -20.05 8.36
C SER A 15 -14.85 -18.66 8.96
N PRO A 16 -16.07 -18.07 8.87
CA PRO A 16 -16.37 -16.81 9.54
C PRO A 16 -16.42 -17.06 11.04
N CYS A 17 -15.39 -16.66 11.76
CA CYS A 17 -15.40 -16.62 13.21
C CYS A 17 -16.28 -15.43 13.62
N GLY A 18 -17.57 -15.66 13.88
CA GLY A 18 -18.53 -14.65 14.29
C GLY A 18 -18.28 -14.20 15.73
N HIS A 19 -17.31 -13.35 15.95
CA HIS A 19 -17.16 -12.61 17.19
C HIS A 19 -17.67 -11.18 16.97
N ALA A 20 -18.44 -10.66 17.93
CA ALA A 20 -18.80 -9.25 17.98
C ALA A 20 -17.52 -8.44 18.27
N GLU A 21 -16.86 -7.99 17.22
CA GLU A 21 -15.62 -7.24 17.32
C GLU A 21 -15.95 -5.76 17.53
N ILE A 22 -15.35 -5.17 18.56
CA ILE A 22 -15.43 -3.72 18.77
C ILE A 22 -14.58 -3.07 17.70
N ILE A 23 -15.23 -2.51 16.67
CA ILE A 23 -14.55 -1.84 15.57
C ILE A 23 -14.09 -0.46 16.06
N LYS A 24 -12.78 -0.28 16.17
CA LYS A 24 -12.13 0.96 16.60
C LYS A 24 -11.87 1.88 15.39
N LYS A 25 -12.91 2.21 14.62
CA LYS A 25 -12.76 3.08 13.43
C LYS A 25 -12.20 4.45 13.79
N GLY A 26 -11.24 4.93 12.98
CA GLY A 26 -10.69 6.29 13.10
C GLY A 26 -9.66 6.48 14.22
N GLN A 27 -9.16 5.43 14.84
CA GLN A 27 -8.18 5.50 15.92
C GLN A 27 -6.71 5.37 15.47
N VAL A 28 -6.44 5.50 14.17
CA VAL A 28 -5.07 5.53 13.63
C VAL A 28 -4.83 6.79 12.83
N GLY A 29 -3.62 7.32 12.93
CA GLY A 29 -3.15 8.43 12.07
C GLY A 29 -2.36 7.92 10.85
N PHE A 30 -1.80 8.83 10.06
CA PHE A 30 -0.91 8.53 8.92
C PHE A 30 -1.51 7.55 7.91
N ARG A 31 -2.82 7.67 7.66
CA ARG A 31 -3.59 6.77 6.77
C ARG A 31 -3.04 6.69 5.36
N PHE A 32 -2.30 7.69 4.91
CA PHE A 32 -1.65 7.68 3.61
C PHE A 32 -0.70 6.49 3.39
N LEU A 33 -0.14 5.93 4.46
CA LEU A 33 0.73 4.74 4.42
C LEU A 33 0.00 3.45 3.97
N GLU A 34 -1.34 3.43 3.97
CA GLU A 34 -2.14 2.28 3.54
C GLU A 34 -2.59 2.36 2.07
N ASN A 35 -2.35 3.49 1.40
CA ASN A 35 -2.78 3.66 0.03
C ASN A 35 -1.89 2.84 -0.92
N PRO A 36 -2.47 1.99 -1.76
CA PRO A 36 -1.69 1.26 -2.75
C PRO A 36 -1.17 2.22 -3.82
N VAL A 37 0.08 2.05 -4.22
CA VAL A 37 0.78 2.97 -5.13
C VAL A 37 1.20 2.36 -6.45
N SER A 38 1.29 1.03 -6.56
CA SER A 38 1.68 0.36 -7.80
C SER A 38 0.46 -0.03 -8.63
N ALA A 39 0.39 0.44 -9.87
CA ALA A 39 -0.66 0.06 -10.82
C ALA A 39 -0.67 -1.46 -11.08
N GLU A 40 0.50 -2.10 -11.07
CA GLU A 40 0.62 -3.54 -11.19
C GLU A 40 -0.15 -4.30 -10.10
N ALA A 41 0.03 -3.91 -8.83
CA ALA A 41 -0.67 -4.54 -7.72
C ALA A 41 -2.14 -4.12 -7.66
N ILE A 42 -2.44 -2.83 -7.90
CA ILE A 42 -3.81 -2.29 -7.89
C ILE A 42 -4.68 -3.04 -8.90
N GLY A 43 -4.18 -3.24 -10.13
CA GLY A 43 -4.90 -3.97 -11.18
C GLY A 43 -5.29 -5.39 -10.77
N ARG A 44 -4.55 -6.01 -9.85
CA ARG A 44 -4.81 -7.34 -9.26
C ARG A 44 -5.55 -7.27 -7.92
N GLY A 45 -6.40 -6.28 -7.67
CA GLY A 45 -7.11 -6.15 -6.39
C GLY A 45 -6.23 -5.73 -5.23
N GLY A 46 -5.08 -5.13 -5.48
CA GLY A 46 -4.10 -4.77 -4.47
C GLY A 46 -3.22 -5.93 -3.98
N LEU A 47 -3.22 -7.07 -4.69
CA LEU A 47 -2.30 -8.18 -4.43
C LEU A 47 -0.86 -7.78 -4.76
N GLY A 48 -0.04 -7.68 -3.75
CA GLY A 48 1.37 -7.29 -3.91
C GLY A 48 2.34 -8.10 -3.06
N LEU A 49 1.86 -8.68 -1.98
CA LEU A 49 2.67 -9.25 -0.91
C LEU A 49 3.61 -10.39 -1.36
N VAL A 50 3.17 -11.21 -2.32
CA VAL A 50 3.96 -12.32 -2.88
C VAL A 50 4.09 -12.27 -4.41
N THR A 51 3.36 -11.35 -5.08
CA THR A 51 3.25 -11.31 -6.53
C THR A 51 4.18 -10.29 -7.17
N LEU A 52 4.57 -9.22 -6.46
CA LEU A 52 5.52 -8.23 -6.95
C LEU A 52 6.94 -8.78 -6.94
N ARG A 53 7.66 -8.55 -8.04
CA ARG A 53 9.07 -8.94 -8.23
C ARG A 53 9.93 -7.76 -8.70
N ASN A 54 9.59 -6.58 -8.23
CA ASN A 54 10.29 -5.33 -8.49
C ASN A 54 10.33 -4.49 -7.22
N SER A 55 10.99 -3.35 -7.23
CA SER A 55 11.18 -2.53 -6.02
C SER A 55 9.87 -2.01 -5.41
N ASN A 56 8.74 -1.99 -6.14
CA ASN A 56 7.44 -1.65 -5.57
C ASN A 56 6.99 -2.59 -4.44
N THR A 57 7.61 -3.78 -4.32
CA THR A 57 7.33 -4.72 -3.21
C THR A 57 7.57 -4.10 -1.83
N LEU A 58 8.38 -3.03 -1.73
CA LEU A 58 8.64 -2.27 -0.50
C LEU A 58 7.35 -1.81 0.20
N PHE A 59 6.33 -1.46 -0.57
CA PHE A 59 5.04 -1.03 -0.03
C PHE A 59 4.13 -2.17 0.43
N TRP A 60 4.50 -3.44 0.19
CA TRP A 60 3.72 -4.63 0.59
C TRP A 60 4.49 -5.57 1.51
N ASN A 61 5.66 -6.01 1.05
CA ASN A 61 6.47 -7.01 1.75
C ASN A 61 7.94 -6.84 1.39
N PRO A 62 8.79 -6.35 2.30
CA PRO A 62 10.20 -6.13 1.99
C PRO A 62 10.95 -7.42 1.60
N ALA A 63 10.45 -8.61 1.99
CA ALA A 63 11.03 -9.88 1.57
C ALA A 63 10.99 -10.12 0.06
N GLY A 64 10.07 -9.44 -0.65
CA GLY A 64 9.95 -9.51 -2.11
C GLY A 64 11.18 -8.96 -2.85
N LEU A 65 11.94 -8.04 -2.24
CA LEU A 65 13.19 -7.55 -2.83
C LEU A 65 14.18 -8.69 -3.11
N GLY A 66 14.24 -9.71 -2.24
CA GLY A 66 15.11 -10.87 -2.41
C GLY A 66 14.84 -11.71 -3.66
N TRP A 67 13.69 -11.49 -4.32
CA TRP A 67 13.28 -12.16 -5.55
C TRP A 67 13.47 -11.32 -6.81
N ILE A 68 14.02 -10.12 -6.71
CA ILE A 68 14.45 -9.31 -7.85
C ILE A 68 15.67 -9.99 -8.47
N GLU A 69 15.63 -10.25 -9.77
CA GLU A 69 16.70 -10.94 -10.49
C GLU A 69 17.73 -9.96 -11.06
N GLU A 70 17.29 -8.80 -11.49
CA GLU A 70 18.10 -7.74 -12.06
C GLU A 70 18.95 -7.08 -10.99
N LYS A 71 20.07 -6.50 -11.43
CA LYS A 71 21.02 -5.82 -10.54
C LYS A 71 20.47 -4.51 -9.99
N TYR A 72 19.76 -3.77 -10.85
CA TYR A 72 19.11 -2.51 -10.52
C TYR A 72 17.65 -2.55 -10.92
N ASP A 73 16.78 -2.01 -10.08
CA ASP A 73 15.34 -1.87 -10.36
C ASP A 73 14.84 -0.54 -9.84
N PHE A 74 14.13 0.23 -10.69
CA PHE A 74 13.58 1.53 -10.37
C PHE A 74 12.14 1.61 -10.86
N ASN A 75 11.26 2.24 -10.06
CA ASN A 75 9.88 2.49 -10.45
C ASN A 75 9.44 3.89 -10.01
N ILE A 76 8.58 4.47 -10.85
CA ILE A 76 7.83 5.70 -10.59
C ILE A 76 6.36 5.32 -10.67
N ASN A 77 5.61 5.71 -9.66
CA ASN A 77 4.19 5.44 -9.57
C ASN A 77 3.44 6.75 -9.33
N TYR A 78 2.32 6.90 -10.01
CA TYR A 78 1.40 8.01 -9.85
C TYR A 78 -0.03 7.52 -9.80
N THR A 79 -0.78 7.95 -8.80
CA THR A 79 -2.21 7.64 -8.65
C THR A 79 -2.99 8.93 -8.51
N ARG A 80 -3.91 9.15 -9.45
CA ARG A 80 -4.91 10.19 -9.35
C ARG A 80 -6.07 9.66 -8.51
N GLY A 81 -6.15 10.12 -7.26
CA GLY A 81 -7.12 9.68 -6.29
C GLY A 81 -8.42 10.45 -6.33
N ILE A 82 -9.26 10.21 -5.34
CA ILE A 82 -10.53 10.93 -5.13
C ILE A 82 -10.26 12.34 -4.60
N ALA A 83 -11.19 13.27 -4.87
CA ALA A 83 -11.11 14.66 -4.41
C ALA A 83 -9.81 15.38 -4.80
N ASP A 84 -9.24 15.03 -5.95
CA ASP A 84 -7.95 15.52 -6.46
C ASP A 84 -6.75 15.28 -5.54
N ILE A 85 -6.88 14.38 -4.55
CA ILE A 85 -5.77 13.94 -3.71
C ILE A 85 -4.91 12.96 -4.52
N ASN A 86 -3.66 13.33 -4.79
CA ASN A 86 -2.76 12.57 -5.63
C ASN A 86 -1.67 11.88 -4.81
N HIS A 87 -1.25 10.71 -5.27
CA HIS A 87 -0.16 9.96 -4.67
C HIS A 87 0.96 9.78 -5.67
N SER A 88 2.17 10.10 -5.28
CA SER A 88 3.38 9.82 -6.04
C SER A 88 4.31 8.95 -5.23
N ALA A 89 4.88 7.92 -5.85
CA ALA A 89 5.86 7.07 -5.19
C ALA A 89 7.02 6.73 -6.11
N LEU A 90 8.20 6.71 -5.52
CA LEU A 90 9.46 6.30 -6.15
C LEU A 90 10.00 5.09 -5.40
N THR A 91 10.52 4.12 -6.12
CA THR A 91 11.24 3.00 -5.52
C THR A 91 12.49 2.68 -6.30
N GLY A 92 13.51 2.22 -5.59
CA GLY A 92 14.76 1.73 -6.17
C GLY A 92 15.27 0.53 -5.41
N ALA A 93 15.91 -0.41 -6.11
CA ALA A 93 16.57 -1.56 -5.50
C ALA A 93 17.90 -1.84 -6.17
N ILE A 94 18.86 -2.29 -5.36
CA ILE A 94 20.20 -2.69 -5.80
C ILE A 94 20.51 -4.06 -5.23
N ARG A 95 20.78 -5.02 -6.11
CA ARG A 95 21.20 -6.37 -5.72
C ARG A 95 22.70 -6.41 -5.48
N LEU A 96 23.11 -6.84 -4.30
CA LEU A 96 24.50 -6.97 -3.84
C LEU A 96 24.97 -8.44 -3.90
N GLY A 97 24.68 -9.12 -4.99
CA GLY A 97 25.01 -10.54 -5.19
C GLY A 97 24.37 -11.45 -4.13
N SER A 98 25.15 -12.27 -3.48
CA SER A 98 24.69 -13.20 -2.43
C SER A 98 24.42 -12.52 -1.08
N PHE A 99 24.89 -11.29 -0.89
CA PHE A 99 24.66 -10.55 0.35
C PHE A 99 23.19 -10.18 0.53
N GLY A 100 22.50 -9.89 -0.55
CA GLY A 100 21.08 -9.52 -0.51
C GLY A 100 20.74 -8.35 -1.42
N VAL A 101 19.62 -7.70 -1.15
CA VAL A 101 19.11 -6.56 -1.90
C VAL A 101 18.82 -5.40 -0.94
N ILE A 102 19.32 -4.22 -1.27
CA ILE A 102 18.97 -2.96 -0.60
C ILE A 102 17.91 -2.26 -1.44
N GLY A 103 16.87 -1.76 -0.78
CA GLY A 103 15.79 -0.99 -1.39
C GLY A 103 15.65 0.38 -0.75
N LEU A 104 15.25 1.36 -1.55
CA LEU A 104 14.89 2.72 -1.14
C LEU A 104 13.53 3.06 -1.69
N ASP A 105 12.72 3.78 -0.92
CA ASP A 105 11.44 4.31 -1.38
C ASP A 105 11.13 5.70 -0.85
N ALA A 106 10.27 6.38 -1.57
CA ALA A 106 9.63 7.62 -1.16
C ALA A 106 8.16 7.58 -1.58
N LEU A 107 7.27 7.97 -0.68
CA LEU A 107 5.84 8.15 -0.90
C LEU A 107 5.47 9.58 -0.56
N ILE A 108 4.77 10.27 -1.44
CA ILE A 108 4.34 11.65 -1.27
C ILE A 108 2.83 11.73 -1.54
N MET A 109 2.10 12.38 -0.64
CA MET A 109 0.69 12.72 -0.78
C MET A 109 0.54 14.21 -1.03
N ASP A 110 -0.19 14.55 -2.07
CA ASP A 110 -0.63 15.90 -2.38
C ASP A 110 -2.13 15.99 -2.14
N TYR A 111 -2.53 16.80 -1.18
CA TYR A 111 -3.93 17.00 -0.80
C TYR A 111 -4.55 18.20 -1.50
N GLY A 112 -3.77 18.99 -2.26
CA GLY A 112 -4.20 20.28 -2.80
C GLY A 112 -4.27 21.37 -1.73
N ASP A 113 -4.86 22.49 -2.11
CA ASP A 113 -4.98 23.68 -1.25
C ASP A 113 -6.34 23.71 -0.54
N PHE A 114 -6.31 24.07 0.73
CA PHE A 114 -7.49 24.32 1.57
C PHE A 114 -7.53 25.78 1.97
N TYR A 115 -8.74 26.33 2.13
CA TYR A 115 -8.95 27.67 2.66
C TYR A 115 -9.27 27.60 4.14
N GLY A 116 -8.40 28.19 4.93
CA GLY A 116 -8.55 28.26 6.38
C GLY A 116 -9.56 29.34 6.79
N THR A 117 -10.29 29.08 7.87
CA THR A 117 -11.17 30.03 8.51
C THR A 117 -10.97 30.00 10.01
N ARG A 118 -11.17 31.15 10.68
CA ARG A 118 -11.26 31.23 12.14
C ARG A 118 -12.56 31.92 12.57
N ARG A 119 -13.03 31.61 13.76
CA ARG A 119 -14.22 32.26 14.33
C ARG A 119 -13.92 33.74 14.53
N ALA A 120 -14.91 34.61 14.23
CA ALA A 120 -14.81 36.03 14.39
C ALA A 120 -16.17 36.62 14.80
N ALA A 121 -16.15 37.70 15.60
CA ALA A 121 -17.33 38.44 16.01
C ALA A 121 -17.74 39.44 14.91
N ASN A 122 -18.19 38.89 13.75
CA ASN A 122 -18.71 39.65 12.61
C ASN A 122 -20.04 39.01 12.12
N GLU A 123 -20.70 39.64 11.16
CA GLU A 123 -21.99 39.16 10.63
C GLU A 123 -21.90 37.75 10.04
N LEU A 124 -20.74 37.30 9.53
CA LEU A 124 -20.50 35.99 8.96
C LEU A 124 -20.16 34.93 10.02
N GLY A 125 -19.74 35.34 11.24
CA GLY A 125 -19.29 34.50 12.32
C GLY A 125 -17.88 33.89 12.10
N PHE A 126 -17.21 34.21 11.00
CA PHE A 126 -15.85 33.79 10.70
C PHE A 126 -15.10 34.80 9.84
N GLU A 127 -13.79 34.69 9.81
CA GLU A 127 -12.91 35.34 8.84
C GLU A 127 -11.95 34.34 8.20
N GLU A 128 -11.53 34.64 6.97
CA GLU A 128 -10.59 33.79 6.22
C GLU A 128 -9.16 34.00 6.76
N THR A 129 -8.42 32.93 6.95
CA THR A 129 -7.03 32.92 7.41
C THR A 129 -6.03 32.67 6.26
N GLY A 130 -6.52 32.50 5.03
CA GLY A 130 -5.71 32.22 3.86
C GLY A 130 -5.69 30.74 3.46
N ALA A 131 -4.95 30.44 2.40
CA ALA A 131 -4.80 29.06 1.92
C ALA A 131 -3.69 28.35 2.71
N PHE A 132 -3.88 27.05 2.94
CA PHE A 132 -2.86 26.15 3.46
C PHE A 132 -2.91 24.79 2.71
N SER A 133 -1.77 24.11 2.63
CA SER A 133 -1.64 22.85 1.88
C SER A 133 -1.10 21.78 2.81
N PRO A 134 -1.95 20.87 3.33
CA PRO A 134 -1.49 19.72 4.09
C PRO A 134 -0.53 18.87 3.27
N GLN A 135 0.47 18.29 3.92
CA GLN A 135 1.46 17.45 3.28
C GLN A 135 1.68 16.18 4.08
N SER A 136 1.90 15.07 3.36
CA SER A 136 2.35 13.84 3.99
C SER A 136 3.36 13.15 3.09
N PHE A 137 4.42 12.65 3.70
CA PHE A 137 5.40 11.86 2.97
C PHE A 137 6.00 10.76 3.86
N ALA A 138 6.54 9.74 3.23
CA ALA A 138 7.36 8.75 3.89
C ALA A 138 8.57 8.44 3.02
N ILE A 139 9.71 8.22 3.65
CA ILE A 139 10.94 7.73 3.01
C ILE A 139 11.40 6.48 3.75
N GLY A 140 11.91 5.50 3.02
CA GLY A 140 12.27 4.23 3.60
C GLY A 140 13.56 3.63 3.05
N LEU A 141 14.18 2.80 3.88
CA LEU A 141 15.34 1.99 3.57
C LEU A 141 15.05 0.54 3.96
N ALA A 142 15.26 -0.38 3.04
CA ALA A 142 15.01 -1.80 3.28
C ALA A 142 16.23 -2.66 2.95
N PHE A 143 16.27 -3.79 3.60
CA PHE A 143 17.17 -4.88 3.30
C PHE A 143 16.40 -6.19 3.20
N SER A 144 16.71 -6.98 2.21
CA SER A 144 16.15 -8.31 2.03
C SER A 144 17.22 -9.31 1.62
N GLN A 145 17.09 -10.52 2.11
CA GLN A 145 17.96 -11.63 1.73
C GLN A 145 17.14 -12.87 1.37
N ARG A 146 17.47 -13.47 0.24
CA ARG A 146 17.00 -14.79 -0.12
C ARG A 146 17.99 -15.83 0.42
N VAL A 147 17.63 -16.46 1.54
CA VAL A 147 18.50 -17.39 2.29
C VAL A 147 18.63 -18.73 1.57
N SER A 148 17.59 -19.11 0.83
CA SER A 148 17.57 -20.32 0.00
C SER A 148 16.83 -20.07 -1.30
N ASP A 149 16.79 -21.04 -2.19
CA ASP A 149 15.98 -20.97 -3.40
C ASP A 149 14.47 -20.92 -3.14
N ARG A 150 14.04 -21.15 -1.89
CA ARG A 150 12.64 -21.17 -1.45
C ARG A 150 12.24 -20.09 -0.46
N PHE A 151 13.18 -19.48 0.24
CA PHE A 151 12.86 -18.59 1.35
C PHE A 151 13.61 -17.28 1.31
N SER A 152 12.87 -16.20 1.52
CA SER A 152 13.41 -14.86 1.75
C SER A 152 12.78 -14.19 2.97
N TYR A 153 13.51 -13.28 3.56
CA TYR A 153 13.02 -12.35 4.59
C TYR A 153 13.46 -10.94 4.24
N GLY A 154 12.80 -9.95 4.83
CA GLY A 154 13.17 -8.56 4.65
C GLY A 154 12.70 -7.69 5.80
N VAL A 155 13.41 -6.60 6.00
CA VAL A 155 13.12 -5.54 6.96
C VAL A 155 13.14 -4.21 6.24
N HIS A 156 12.20 -3.34 6.56
CA HIS A 156 12.07 -2.01 6.00
C HIS A 156 11.86 -1.01 7.12
N VAL A 157 12.68 0.01 7.20
CA VAL A 157 12.58 1.11 8.17
C VAL A 157 12.16 2.35 7.42
N LYS A 158 11.08 2.99 7.87
CA LYS A 158 10.48 4.20 7.29
C LYS A 158 10.51 5.35 8.27
N TYR A 159 10.67 6.54 7.75
CA TYR A 159 10.36 7.79 8.42
C TYR A 159 9.13 8.38 7.75
N ALA A 160 8.04 8.49 8.49
CA ALA A 160 6.78 9.06 8.02
C ALA A 160 6.56 10.43 8.64
N HIS A 161 6.14 11.38 7.83
CA HIS A 161 5.81 12.74 8.23
C HIS A 161 4.41 13.11 7.75
N GLN A 162 3.63 13.77 8.63
CA GLN A 162 2.34 14.32 8.26
C GLN A 162 2.20 15.71 8.86
N ASP A 163 1.97 16.70 8.02
CA ASP A 163 1.63 18.08 8.37
C ASP A 163 0.19 18.34 7.93
N LEU A 164 -0.68 18.62 8.89
CA LEU A 164 -2.09 18.95 8.66
C LEU A 164 -2.32 20.47 8.56
N GLY A 165 -1.24 21.26 8.62
CA GLY A 165 -1.29 22.72 8.66
C GLY A 165 -1.41 23.27 10.06
N SER A 166 -1.78 24.55 10.16
CA SER A 166 -2.03 25.24 11.42
C SER A 166 -3.51 25.60 11.58
N ALA A 167 -3.95 25.66 12.82
CA ALA A 167 -5.29 26.10 13.15
C ALA A 167 -5.27 27.09 14.34
N TRP A 168 -6.21 28.03 14.33
CA TRP A 168 -6.43 28.93 15.44
C TRP A 168 -7.29 28.27 16.50
N VAL A 169 -6.73 28.04 17.68
CA VAL A 169 -7.41 27.39 18.81
C VAL A 169 -7.68 28.40 19.90
N GLY A 170 -8.86 28.32 20.55
CA GLY A 170 -9.19 29.17 21.68
C GLY A 170 -8.41 28.73 22.92
N VAL A 171 -7.71 29.66 23.57
CA VAL A 171 -6.92 29.40 24.78
C VAL A 171 -7.72 29.81 26.01
N THR A 172 -8.49 30.91 25.93
CA THR A 172 -9.38 31.38 27.01
C THR A 172 -10.71 31.83 26.42
N GLY A 173 -11.78 31.56 27.15
CA GLY A 173 -13.15 31.84 26.69
C GLY A 173 -13.67 30.81 25.72
N THR A 174 -14.97 30.60 25.70
CA THR A 174 -15.63 29.63 24.80
C THR A 174 -16.56 30.32 23.80
N ASP A 175 -16.85 31.59 24.01
CA ASP A 175 -17.74 32.37 23.17
C ASP A 175 -16.98 33.40 22.35
N VAL A 176 -17.36 33.61 21.11
CA VAL A 176 -16.79 34.63 20.21
C VAL A 176 -16.99 36.03 20.73
N ASP A 177 -18.07 36.26 21.47
CA ASP A 177 -18.42 37.55 22.07
C ASP A 177 -17.76 37.79 23.46
N ASP A 178 -16.97 36.81 23.96
CA ASP A 178 -16.24 36.98 25.22
C ASP A 178 -15.05 37.94 25.00
N PRO A 179 -15.03 39.11 25.66
CA PRO A 179 -13.94 40.08 25.52
C PRO A 179 -12.59 39.53 26.01
N ASN A 180 -12.56 38.43 26.76
CA ASN A 180 -11.35 37.75 27.22
C ASN A 180 -10.94 36.59 26.32
N MET A 181 -11.64 36.37 25.21
CA MET A 181 -11.28 35.34 24.26
C MET A 181 -9.90 35.60 23.68
N SER A 182 -8.98 34.69 23.85
CA SER A 182 -7.69 34.65 23.16
C SER A 182 -7.58 33.46 22.29
N MET A 183 -7.01 33.63 21.11
CA MET A 183 -6.73 32.55 20.15
C MET A 183 -5.23 32.45 19.91
N GLU A 184 -4.73 31.24 19.82
CA GLU A 184 -3.34 30.93 19.50
C GLU A 184 -3.29 30.10 18.23
N GLU A 185 -2.33 30.40 17.35
CA GLU A 185 -2.07 29.57 16.18
C GLU A 185 -1.25 28.35 16.60
N LYS A 186 -1.76 27.17 16.30
CA LYS A 186 -1.11 25.89 16.62
C LYS A 186 -0.86 25.08 15.36
N SER A 187 0.37 24.59 15.19
CA SER A 187 0.77 23.72 14.09
C SER A 187 0.54 22.25 14.45
N TYR A 188 0.03 21.47 13.49
CA TYR A 188 -0.28 20.05 13.61
C TYR A 188 0.59 19.20 12.70
N ALA A 189 1.89 19.23 12.95
CA ALA A 189 2.88 18.42 12.24
C ALA A 189 3.47 17.33 13.16
N LEU A 190 3.54 16.11 12.69
CA LEU A 190 4.14 14.96 13.38
C LEU A 190 5.02 14.14 12.46
N SER A 191 6.00 13.50 13.08
CA SER A 191 6.90 12.54 12.41
C SER A 191 7.08 11.31 13.27
N GLU A 192 7.08 10.13 12.65
CA GLU A 192 7.27 8.88 13.38
C GLU A 192 8.03 7.85 12.54
N PRO A 193 9.07 7.20 13.08
CA PRO A 193 9.68 6.05 12.47
C PRO A 193 8.77 4.82 12.58
N ALA A 194 8.76 3.99 11.54
CA ALA A 194 8.02 2.74 11.50
C ALA A 194 8.86 1.64 10.89
N VAL A 195 8.53 0.39 11.24
CA VAL A 195 9.23 -0.79 10.75
C VAL A 195 8.24 -1.75 10.11
N ASP A 196 8.63 -2.29 8.94
CA ASP A 196 7.95 -3.42 8.32
C ASP A 196 8.89 -4.63 8.34
N ILE A 197 8.31 -5.80 8.52
CA ILE A 197 9.02 -7.08 8.45
C ILE A 197 8.21 -8.02 7.57
N GLY A 198 8.89 -8.82 6.77
CA GLY A 198 8.21 -9.79 5.96
C GLY A 198 9.02 -11.03 5.63
N ALA A 199 8.29 -12.05 5.18
CA ALA A 199 8.82 -13.31 4.72
C ALA A 199 8.04 -13.82 3.51
N ILE A 200 8.73 -14.53 2.61
CA ILE A 200 8.13 -15.23 1.47
C ILE A 200 8.72 -16.63 1.40
N TYR A 201 7.84 -17.61 1.20
CA TYR A 201 8.20 -18.99 0.91
C TYR A 201 7.65 -19.43 -0.45
N ASP A 202 8.52 -19.89 -1.32
CA ASP A 202 8.22 -20.46 -2.66
C ASP A 202 8.25 -21.98 -2.58
N PHE A 203 7.12 -22.62 -2.82
CA PHE A 203 7.00 -24.09 -2.76
C PHE A 203 7.69 -24.80 -3.93
N ARG A 204 8.10 -24.06 -4.97
CA ARG A 204 8.70 -24.60 -6.21
C ARG A 204 7.79 -25.61 -6.91
N LEU A 205 6.49 -25.43 -6.75
CA LEU A 205 5.46 -26.25 -7.36
C LEU A 205 4.33 -25.33 -7.83
N TYR A 206 3.99 -25.35 -9.11
CA TYR A 206 2.92 -24.57 -9.73
C TYR A 206 2.98 -23.05 -9.39
N ASN A 207 4.18 -22.52 -9.22
CA ASN A 207 4.42 -21.14 -8.75
C ASN A 207 3.67 -20.78 -7.46
N ILE A 208 3.40 -21.79 -6.60
CA ILE A 208 2.76 -21.55 -5.30
C ILE A 208 3.74 -20.78 -4.42
N ARG A 209 3.31 -19.60 -3.95
CA ARG A 209 4.03 -18.78 -3.00
C ARG A 209 3.14 -18.41 -1.85
N PHE A 210 3.69 -18.49 -0.66
CA PHE A 210 3.08 -17.99 0.57
C PHE A 210 3.93 -16.87 1.13
N GLY A 211 3.30 -15.83 1.66
CA GLY A 211 4.00 -14.73 2.32
C GLY A 211 3.22 -14.18 3.48
N ALA A 212 3.98 -13.62 4.40
CA ALA A 212 3.47 -12.88 5.54
C ALA A 212 4.25 -11.57 5.68
N ALA A 213 3.54 -10.51 6.05
CA ALA A 213 4.16 -9.22 6.36
C ALA A 213 3.45 -8.54 7.52
N MET A 214 4.24 -7.86 8.33
CA MET A 214 3.81 -6.92 9.36
C MET A 214 4.25 -5.53 8.91
N GLN A 215 3.33 -4.58 8.87
CA GLN A 215 3.59 -3.24 8.34
C GLN A 215 3.26 -2.15 9.36
N ASN A 216 4.02 -1.05 9.27
CA ASN A 216 3.82 0.18 10.03
C ASN A 216 3.88 -0.03 11.56
N PHE A 217 4.73 -0.95 12.02
CA PHE A 217 4.97 -1.11 13.46
C PHE A 217 5.72 0.12 14.00
N SER A 218 5.11 0.81 14.96
CA SER A 218 5.63 2.05 15.55
C SER A 218 5.16 2.20 16.99
N ARG A 219 5.69 3.19 17.69
CA ARG A 219 5.09 3.64 18.94
C ARG A 219 3.81 4.43 18.69
N GLU A 220 3.03 4.66 19.74
CA GLU A 220 1.88 5.57 19.71
C GLU A 220 2.37 7.03 19.82
N ILE A 221 1.77 7.88 19.02
CA ILE A 221 2.04 9.32 18.93
C ILE A 221 0.79 10.13 19.22
N LYS A 222 0.90 11.44 19.40
CA LYS A 222 -0.25 12.32 19.67
C LYS A 222 -0.04 13.69 19.06
N TYR A 223 -1.12 14.29 18.57
CA TYR A 223 -1.16 15.71 18.22
C TYR A 223 -1.47 16.59 19.46
N GLU A 224 -2.44 16.17 20.22
CA GLU A 224 -2.93 16.85 21.43
C GLU A 224 -2.80 15.94 22.65
N GLU A 225 -3.92 15.49 23.19
CA GLU A 225 -3.99 14.65 24.40
C GLU A 225 -4.04 13.17 24.08
N GLU A 226 -4.88 12.81 23.10
CA GLU A 226 -5.13 11.40 22.76
C GLU A 226 -4.00 10.81 21.91
N LYS A 227 -3.55 9.62 22.31
CA LYS A 227 -2.54 8.86 21.59
C LYS A 227 -3.18 7.98 20.54
N PHE A 228 -2.53 7.89 19.40
CA PHE A 228 -2.91 6.99 18.32
C PHE A 228 -1.67 6.31 17.70
N PRO A 229 -1.80 5.06 17.20
CA PRO A 229 -0.75 4.39 16.47
C PRO A 229 -0.75 4.78 14.99
N LEU A 230 0.34 4.44 14.29
CA LEU A 230 0.33 4.32 12.84
C LEU A 230 -0.58 3.15 12.39
N PRO A 231 -0.95 3.08 11.10
CA PRO A 231 -1.88 2.07 10.57
C PRO A 231 -1.20 0.68 10.49
N TYR A 232 -0.93 0.12 11.63
CA TYR A 232 -0.36 -1.21 11.80
C TYR A 232 -1.28 -2.29 11.22
N ALA A 233 -0.70 -3.22 10.46
CA ALA A 233 -1.43 -4.38 9.95
C ALA A 233 -0.53 -5.60 9.78
N VAL A 234 -1.14 -6.78 9.95
CA VAL A 234 -0.55 -8.05 9.55
C VAL A 234 -1.28 -8.57 8.32
N SER A 235 -0.53 -9.06 7.34
CA SER A 235 -1.08 -9.57 6.09
C SER A 235 -0.51 -10.93 5.76
N PHE A 236 -1.34 -11.79 5.19
CA PHE A 236 -0.96 -13.08 4.64
C PHE A 236 -1.43 -13.19 3.20
N SER A 237 -0.63 -13.79 2.34
CA SER A 237 -0.98 -13.97 0.94
C SER A 237 -0.55 -15.33 0.41
N LEU A 238 -1.36 -15.85 -0.48
CA LEU A 238 -1.07 -17.04 -1.27
C LEU A 238 -1.26 -16.72 -2.75
N SER A 239 -0.32 -17.11 -3.59
CA SER A 239 -0.46 -17.07 -5.05
C SER A 239 -0.09 -18.40 -5.68
N PHE A 240 -0.62 -18.68 -6.87
CA PHE A 240 -0.35 -19.89 -7.64
C PHE A 240 -0.61 -19.64 -9.12
N ASP A 241 -0.15 -20.55 -9.97
CA ASP A 241 -0.39 -20.54 -11.42
C ASP A 241 -1.43 -21.59 -11.80
N PRO A 242 -2.70 -21.21 -12.09
CA PRO A 242 -3.74 -22.15 -12.49
C PRO A 242 -3.46 -22.85 -13.82
N LEU A 243 -2.80 -22.17 -14.77
CA LEU A 243 -2.49 -22.80 -16.08
C LEU A 243 -1.48 -23.93 -15.93
N SER A 244 -0.46 -23.73 -15.12
CA SER A 244 0.53 -24.78 -14.83
C SER A 244 -0.10 -26.02 -14.18
N ILE A 245 -1.17 -25.84 -13.38
CA ILE A 245 -1.88 -26.96 -12.73
C ILE A 245 -2.68 -27.76 -13.75
N TRP A 246 -3.35 -27.12 -14.72
CA TRP A 246 -4.28 -27.75 -15.63
C TRP A 246 -3.66 -28.18 -16.96
N LEU A 247 -2.73 -27.38 -17.49
CA LEU A 247 -2.15 -27.54 -18.82
C LEU A 247 -0.64 -27.86 -18.80
N GLY A 248 -0.02 -27.89 -17.60
CA GLY A 248 1.42 -27.93 -17.46
C GLY A 248 2.08 -26.56 -17.72
N GLU A 249 3.40 -26.51 -17.62
CA GLU A 249 4.16 -25.29 -17.91
C GLU A 249 3.99 -24.87 -19.37
N GLN A 250 3.70 -23.61 -19.58
CA GLN A 250 3.49 -23.00 -20.89
C GLN A 250 4.48 -21.84 -21.07
N ASP A 251 5.16 -21.80 -22.24
CA ASP A 251 6.14 -20.75 -22.52
C ASP A 251 5.49 -19.39 -22.84
N GLU A 252 4.38 -19.40 -23.58
CA GLU A 252 3.73 -18.17 -24.05
C GLU A 252 2.62 -17.66 -23.13
N HIS A 253 2.04 -18.53 -22.33
CA HIS A 253 0.86 -18.24 -21.50
C HIS A 253 1.16 -18.49 -20.05
N GLN A 254 1.07 -17.48 -19.22
CA GLN A 254 1.20 -17.58 -17.78
C GLN A 254 0.00 -16.96 -17.09
N MET A 255 -0.38 -17.54 -15.97
CA MET A 255 -1.45 -17.00 -15.14
C MET A 255 -0.99 -16.96 -13.69
N THR A 256 -1.26 -15.88 -13.03
CA THR A 256 -1.06 -15.76 -11.58
C THR A 256 -2.42 -15.47 -10.95
N ALA A 257 -2.88 -16.35 -10.10
CA ALA A 257 -4.05 -16.10 -9.25
C ALA A 257 -3.59 -16.02 -7.79
N GLY A 258 -4.29 -15.23 -7.00
CA GLY A 258 -3.91 -15.07 -5.61
C GLY A 258 -5.01 -14.53 -4.71
N PHE A 259 -4.76 -14.71 -3.44
CA PHE A 259 -5.57 -14.26 -2.33
C PHE A 259 -4.68 -13.63 -1.27
N GLU A 260 -5.15 -12.52 -0.69
CA GLU A 260 -4.46 -11.83 0.40
C GLU A 260 -5.46 -11.42 1.48
N THR A 261 -5.16 -11.74 2.73
CA THR A 261 -5.86 -11.18 3.90
C THR A 261 -4.99 -10.09 4.53
N ARG A 262 -5.64 -9.03 4.96
CA ARG A 262 -5.02 -7.96 5.73
C ARG A 262 -5.81 -7.73 7.01
N HIS A 263 -5.15 -7.84 8.14
CA HIS A 263 -5.70 -7.65 9.46
C HIS A 263 -5.21 -6.32 10.04
N PRO A 264 -5.92 -5.21 9.78
CA PRO A 264 -5.57 -3.90 10.34
C PRO A 264 -6.02 -3.81 11.80
N ARG A 265 -5.32 -3.00 12.59
CA ARG A 265 -5.64 -2.79 14.01
C ARG A 265 -7.02 -2.17 14.26
N ASP A 266 -7.49 -1.33 13.33
CA ASP A 266 -8.66 -0.45 13.50
C ASP A 266 -9.86 -0.79 12.63
N PHE A 267 -9.76 -1.82 11.79
CA PHE A 267 -10.83 -2.28 10.91
C PHE A 267 -10.98 -3.79 10.95
N LYS A 268 -12.12 -4.27 10.43
CA LYS A 268 -12.34 -5.69 10.15
C LYS A 268 -11.30 -6.20 9.14
N GLU A 269 -11.07 -7.48 9.18
CA GLU A 269 -10.24 -8.19 8.21
C GLU A 269 -10.67 -7.85 6.78
N LYS A 270 -9.70 -7.51 5.95
CA LYS A 270 -9.87 -7.18 4.55
C LYS A 270 -9.36 -8.33 3.70
N ALA A 271 -10.08 -8.65 2.65
CA ALA A 271 -9.74 -9.70 1.71
C ALA A 271 -9.48 -9.12 0.32
N LYS A 272 -8.47 -9.63 -0.37
CA LYS A 272 -8.15 -9.22 -1.74
C LYS A 272 -8.02 -10.47 -2.60
N TYR A 273 -8.57 -10.42 -3.79
CA TYR A 273 -8.55 -11.48 -4.78
C TYR A 273 -8.06 -10.90 -6.10
N GLY A 274 -7.22 -11.62 -6.81
CA GLY A 274 -6.71 -11.12 -8.07
C GLY A 274 -6.19 -12.20 -8.98
N ILE A 275 -6.23 -11.86 -10.26
CA ILE A 275 -5.74 -12.68 -11.35
C ILE A 275 -4.96 -11.81 -12.33
N GLU A 276 -3.87 -12.35 -12.85
CA GLU A 276 -3.10 -11.78 -13.94
C GLU A 276 -2.90 -12.86 -15.00
N TYR A 277 -3.15 -12.50 -16.23
CA TYR A 277 -2.81 -13.29 -17.40
C TYR A 277 -1.71 -12.56 -18.18
N ALA A 278 -0.62 -13.26 -18.46
CA ALA A 278 0.52 -12.77 -19.22
C ALA A 278 0.67 -13.55 -20.53
N TYR A 279 0.65 -12.84 -21.66
CA TYR A 279 0.97 -13.37 -22.97
C TYR A 279 2.42 -13.01 -23.33
N ARG A 280 3.24 -14.06 -23.56
CA ARG A 280 4.68 -13.96 -23.82
C ARG A 280 5.45 -13.09 -22.83
N GLN A 281 4.92 -12.95 -21.62
CA GLN A 281 5.42 -12.03 -20.59
C GLN A 281 5.55 -10.57 -21.05
N GLN A 282 4.95 -10.21 -22.18
CA GLN A 282 4.98 -8.85 -22.74
C GLN A 282 3.68 -8.09 -22.49
N PHE A 283 2.55 -8.76 -22.65
CA PHE A 283 1.22 -8.15 -22.47
C PHE A 283 0.54 -8.80 -21.27
N LEU A 284 0.14 -7.97 -20.32
CA LEU A 284 -0.45 -8.42 -19.06
C LEU A 284 -1.84 -7.83 -18.92
N LEU A 285 -2.80 -8.69 -18.64
CA LEU A 285 -4.18 -8.31 -18.29
C LEU A 285 -4.43 -8.71 -16.85
N ARG A 286 -5.07 -7.84 -16.09
CA ARG A 286 -5.31 -8.01 -14.66
C ARG A 286 -6.75 -7.71 -14.31
N ALA A 287 -7.27 -8.48 -13.37
CA ALA A 287 -8.54 -8.22 -12.73
C ALA A 287 -8.44 -8.58 -11.24
N GLY A 288 -9.17 -7.88 -10.41
CA GLY A 288 -9.18 -8.15 -8.99
C GLY A 288 -10.39 -7.58 -8.28
N TYR A 289 -10.54 -7.99 -7.03
CA TYR A 289 -11.63 -7.55 -6.16
C TYR A 289 -11.13 -7.35 -4.74
N MET A 290 -11.55 -6.26 -4.13
CA MET A 290 -11.23 -5.88 -2.76
C MET A 290 -12.48 -6.02 -1.89
N GLY A 291 -12.52 -7.09 -1.08
CA GLY A 291 -13.63 -7.38 -0.16
C GLY A 291 -13.44 -6.74 1.21
N ASN A 292 -14.56 -6.41 1.86
CA ASN A 292 -14.60 -5.75 3.16
C ASN A 292 -13.98 -4.35 3.19
N TYR A 293 -13.95 -3.68 2.03
CA TYR A 293 -13.65 -2.27 1.91
C TYR A 293 -14.95 -1.50 1.69
N ASP A 294 -15.14 -0.38 2.39
CA ASP A 294 -16.41 0.37 2.33
C ASP A 294 -16.68 0.94 0.92
N GLN A 295 -15.64 1.34 0.19
CA GLN A 295 -15.79 2.01 -1.12
C GLN A 295 -14.91 1.41 -2.23
N ARG A 296 -14.00 0.49 -1.94
CA ARG A 296 -13.13 -0.14 -2.94
C ARG A 296 -13.71 -1.50 -3.34
N GLY A 297 -13.76 -1.77 -4.63
CA GLY A 297 -14.35 -3.00 -5.16
C GLY A 297 -13.53 -3.60 -6.30
N LEU A 298 -14.12 -3.57 -7.49
CA LEU A 298 -13.52 -4.12 -8.71
C LEU A 298 -12.28 -3.32 -9.13
N THR A 299 -11.27 -4.04 -9.58
CA THR A 299 -10.08 -3.45 -10.19
C THR A 299 -9.78 -4.12 -11.52
N LEU A 300 -9.27 -3.34 -12.47
CA LEU A 300 -8.79 -3.83 -13.75
C LEU A 300 -7.41 -3.24 -14.02
N GLY A 301 -6.57 -3.95 -14.74
CA GLY A 301 -5.24 -3.48 -15.09
C GLY A 301 -4.72 -4.00 -16.41
N PHE A 302 -3.83 -3.22 -16.99
CA PHE A 302 -3.10 -3.59 -18.20
C PHE A 302 -1.63 -3.28 -17.99
N GLY A 303 -0.74 -4.13 -18.51
CA GLY A 303 0.69 -3.96 -18.43
C GLY A 303 1.40 -4.31 -19.73
N VAL A 304 2.49 -3.59 -20.01
CA VAL A 304 3.41 -3.90 -21.11
C VAL A 304 4.81 -4.05 -20.55
N ARG A 305 5.51 -5.07 -21.03
CA ARG A 305 6.91 -5.36 -20.73
C ARG A 305 7.69 -5.38 -22.03
N GLN A 306 8.78 -4.64 -22.08
CA GLN A 306 9.64 -4.58 -23.27
C GLN A 306 11.10 -4.72 -22.85
N SER A 307 11.82 -5.68 -23.46
CA SER A 307 13.26 -5.79 -23.33
C SER A 307 13.96 -4.92 -24.37
N LEU A 308 14.89 -4.10 -23.93
CA LEU A 308 15.75 -3.25 -24.77
C LEU A 308 17.21 -3.52 -24.39
N GLY A 309 17.87 -4.44 -25.11
CA GLY A 309 19.18 -4.96 -24.70
C GLY A 309 19.11 -5.62 -23.32
N ASP A 310 19.95 -5.16 -22.40
CA ASP A 310 20.01 -5.67 -21.03
C ASP A 310 18.97 -5.02 -20.10
N SER A 311 18.28 -3.98 -20.57
CA SER A 311 17.26 -3.28 -19.80
C SER A 311 15.87 -3.85 -20.07
N LYS A 312 15.04 -3.92 -19.03
CA LYS A 312 13.62 -4.29 -19.12
C LYS A 312 12.77 -3.09 -18.71
N LEU A 313 11.90 -2.65 -19.61
CA LEU A 313 10.93 -1.58 -19.37
C LEU A 313 9.57 -2.16 -18.98
N ARG A 314 8.89 -1.51 -18.05
CA ARG A 314 7.57 -1.86 -17.56
C ARG A 314 6.69 -0.62 -17.57
N ILE A 315 5.50 -0.76 -18.15
CA ILE A 315 4.44 0.26 -18.11
C ILE A 315 3.17 -0.43 -17.65
N ASP A 316 2.56 0.09 -16.60
CA ASP A 316 1.33 -0.46 -16.04
C ASP A 316 0.30 0.64 -15.85
N TYR A 317 -0.94 0.28 -16.11
CA TYR A 317 -2.12 1.07 -15.81
C TYR A 317 -3.10 0.25 -14.98
N ALA A 318 -3.77 0.90 -14.04
CA ALA A 318 -4.86 0.30 -13.29
C ALA A 318 -6.03 1.27 -13.12
N PHE A 319 -7.20 0.68 -13.22
CA PHE A 319 -8.49 1.25 -12.87
C PHE A 319 -8.96 0.59 -11.57
N GLN A 320 -9.46 1.40 -10.63
CA GLN A 320 -10.07 0.92 -9.40
C GLN A 320 -11.42 1.62 -9.21
N ASP A 321 -12.47 0.83 -9.04
CA ASP A 321 -13.78 1.32 -8.69
C ASP A 321 -13.82 1.78 -7.21
N PHE A 322 -14.32 2.99 -7.00
CA PHE A 322 -14.52 3.60 -5.67
C PHE A 322 -16.00 3.91 -5.40
N GLY A 323 -16.91 3.20 -6.03
CA GLY A 323 -18.33 3.34 -5.80
C GLY A 323 -18.83 4.77 -5.98
N LEU A 324 -19.33 5.39 -4.92
CA LEU A 324 -19.86 6.76 -4.95
C LEU A 324 -18.83 7.84 -5.31
N PHE A 325 -17.54 7.59 -5.10
CA PHE A 325 -16.46 8.55 -5.34
C PHE A 325 -15.84 8.45 -6.74
N LYS A 326 -16.51 7.75 -7.67
CA LYS A 326 -16.03 7.48 -9.03
C LYS A 326 -14.85 6.50 -9.02
N SER A 327 -13.98 6.63 -10.01
CA SER A 327 -12.84 5.73 -10.21
C SER A 327 -11.52 6.40 -9.88
N VAL A 328 -10.56 5.59 -9.46
CA VAL A 328 -9.16 5.97 -9.26
C VAL A 328 -8.32 5.35 -10.37
N HIS A 329 -7.39 6.12 -10.90
CA HIS A 329 -6.51 5.74 -12.00
C HIS A 329 -5.06 5.77 -11.53
N SER A 330 -4.34 4.67 -11.77
CA SER A 330 -2.95 4.55 -11.36
C SER A 330 -2.07 4.20 -12.56
N PHE A 331 -0.89 4.79 -12.59
CA PHE A 331 0.13 4.58 -13.61
C PHE A 331 1.44 4.22 -12.93
N SER A 332 2.14 3.25 -13.50
CA SER A 332 3.49 2.88 -13.05
C SER A 332 4.42 2.75 -14.26
N PHE A 333 5.61 3.28 -14.11
CA PHE A 333 6.71 3.10 -15.03
C PHE A 333 7.89 2.51 -14.28
N GLY A 334 8.50 1.46 -14.81
CA GLY A 334 9.64 0.81 -14.21
C GLY A 334 10.73 0.48 -15.23
N VAL A 335 11.95 0.49 -14.75
CA VAL A 335 13.12 0.04 -15.50
C VAL A 335 13.99 -0.82 -14.62
N SER A 336 14.48 -1.92 -15.16
CA SER A 336 15.47 -2.78 -14.50
C SER A 336 16.60 -3.14 -15.45
N TYR A 337 17.78 -3.35 -14.85
CA TYR A 337 19.03 -3.63 -15.58
C TYR A 337 19.88 -4.65 -14.79
#